data_9bf379af68d11f482583030ae1fad404
#
_entry.id   9bf379af68d11f482583030ae1fad404
#
_cell.length_a   1.000
_cell.length_b   1.000
_cell.length_c   1.000
_cell.angle_alpha   90.00
_cell.angle_beta   90.00
_cell.angle_gamma   90.00
#
_symmetry.space_group_name_H-M   'P 1'
#
loop_
_entity.id
_entity.type
_entity.pdbx_description
1 polymer ?
#
loop_
_entity_poly.entity_id
_entity_poly.type
_entity_poly.pdbx_seq_one_letter_code
_entity_poly.pdbx_strand_id
1 'polypeptide(L)'
;MIDVVHVTHHYRVKPVLRDVSLHIPRGEVVALMGPNGMGKSTLMSCIAGVLHPIAGYVAIDGNRRRASEEIELAIRKQVVYLPADPWLPRGETPRQWLLAVGRLYGVAEDRLMDHVPRLLELFDLAEQADQPIAALSTGQSKKVALCAVLVTEAPVMLLDEPFSGGLDPSGIHALKRVLQRHARGDDFTIVMATPVPELVEELADRVAVLRDGRLLAFDTLDGLRRLAGTTGRLDEVYEKLVSPDTARNIDRYFAEAPR
;
A
#
# COMPACT_ATOMS: atom_id res chain seq x y z
N MET A 1 5.71 -13.77 8.32
CA MET A 1 4.75 -13.34 7.31
C MET A 1 5.46 -12.73 6.09
N ILE A 2 5.85 -11.45 6.07
CA ILE A 2 6.63 -10.91 4.95
C ILE A 2 8.03 -10.58 5.45
N ASP A 3 9.04 -11.19 4.85
CA ASP A 3 10.43 -10.94 5.16
C ASP A 3 11.10 -10.25 3.97
N VAL A 4 11.57 -9.04 4.18
CA VAL A 4 12.43 -8.29 3.28
C VAL A 4 13.84 -8.39 3.83
N VAL A 5 14.76 -8.99 3.09
CA VAL A 5 16.10 -9.33 3.58
C VAL A 5 17.16 -8.72 2.68
N HIS A 6 17.88 -7.72 3.20
CA HIS A 6 18.99 -7.03 2.53
C HIS A 6 18.68 -6.56 1.11
N VAL A 7 17.42 -6.11 0.87
CA VAL A 7 16.94 -5.72 -0.46
C VAL A 7 17.62 -4.44 -0.93
N THR A 8 18.30 -4.57 -2.07
CA THR A 8 18.89 -3.46 -2.80
C THR A 8 18.34 -3.44 -4.22
N HIS A 9 17.94 -2.27 -4.70
CA HIS A 9 17.47 -2.08 -6.07
C HIS A 9 17.89 -0.70 -6.60
N HIS A 10 18.20 -0.65 -7.90
CA HIS A 10 18.48 0.62 -8.58
C HIS A 10 17.89 0.61 -10.00
N TYR A 11 17.47 1.78 -10.45
CA TYR A 11 17.17 2.03 -11.85
C TYR A 11 18.42 2.65 -12.50
N ARG A 12 19.02 1.92 -13.41
CA ARG A 12 20.32 2.28 -14.03
C ARG A 12 21.44 2.41 -12.98
N VAL A 13 21.97 3.62 -12.73
CA VAL A 13 23.13 3.87 -11.86
C VAL A 13 22.75 4.30 -10.44
N LYS A 14 21.60 4.95 -10.25
CA LYS A 14 21.20 5.50 -8.95
C LYS A 14 20.48 4.47 -8.09
N PRO A 15 21.00 4.09 -6.92
CA PRO A 15 20.32 3.19 -6.02
C PRO A 15 19.06 3.88 -5.42
N VAL A 16 17.93 3.15 -5.48
CA VAL A 16 16.63 3.58 -4.94
C VAL A 16 16.32 2.85 -3.62
N LEU A 17 16.73 1.58 -3.50
CA LEU A 17 16.73 0.84 -2.24
C LEU A 17 18.16 0.42 -1.92
N ARG A 18 18.55 0.55 -0.64
CA ARG A 18 19.92 0.33 -0.17
C ARG A 18 19.88 -0.51 1.11
N ASP A 19 20.01 -1.82 0.95
CA ASP A 19 20.11 -2.76 2.07
C ASP A 19 18.93 -2.67 3.03
N VAL A 20 17.70 -2.72 2.48
CA VAL A 20 16.48 -2.64 3.27
C VAL A 20 16.16 -4.02 3.83
N SER A 21 16.03 -4.11 5.15
CA SER A 21 15.57 -5.31 5.84
C SER A 21 14.45 -4.94 6.81
N LEU A 22 13.32 -5.67 6.71
CA LEU A 22 12.21 -5.55 7.66
C LEU A 22 11.40 -6.84 7.69
N HIS A 23 10.81 -7.13 8.84
CA HIS A 23 9.88 -8.23 9.03
C HIS A 23 8.48 -7.68 9.34
N ILE A 24 7.50 -8.01 8.51
CA ILE A 24 6.09 -7.62 8.70
C ILE A 24 5.36 -8.84 9.26
N PRO A 25 4.82 -8.76 10.49
CA PRO A 25 4.06 -9.82 11.11
C PRO A 25 2.75 -10.12 10.34
N ARG A 26 2.19 -11.31 10.57
CA ARG A 26 0.86 -11.67 10.07
C ARG A 26 -0.21 -10.87 10.82
N GLY A 27 -1.28 -10.48 10.12
CA GLY A 27 -2.43 -9.81 10.73
C GLY A 27 -2.21 -8.33 11.05
N GLU A 28 -1.04 -7.75 10.75
CA GLU A 28 -0.76 -6.34 11.01
C GLU A 28 -0.99 -5.46 9.77
N VAL A 29 -1.40 -4.23 10.04
CA VAL A 29 -1.41 -3.13 9.07
C VAL A 29 -0.13 -2.33 9.22
N VAL A 30 0.71 -2.36 8.19
CA VAL A 30 1.99 -1.63 8.17
C VAL A 30 1.92 -0.48 7.17
N ALA A 31 2.20 0.74 7.63
CA ALA A 31 2.33 1.90 6.77
C ALA A 31 3.80 2.14 6.37
N LEU A 32 4.04 2.34 5.07
CA LEU A 32 5.32 2.81 4.56
C LEU A 32 5.27 4.32 4.40
N MET A 33 6.05 5.04 5.18
CA MET A 33 6.18 6.49 5.12
C MET A 33 7.56 6.91 4.63
N GLY A 34 7.64 8.10 4.07
CA GLY A 34 8.88 8.70 3.56
C GLY A 34 8.58 9.70 2.45
N PRO A 35 9.50 10.62 2.14
CA PRO A 35 9.33 11.57 1.04
C PRO A 35 9.12 10.87 -0.30
N ASN A 36 8.59 11.60 -1.28
CA ASN A 36 8.45 11.07 -2.64
C ASN A 36 9.82 10.75 -3.25
N GLY A 37 9.89 9.65 -4.02
CA GLY A 37 11.13 9.19 -4.63
C GLY A 37 12.08 8.42 -3.70
N MET A 38 11.72 8.18 -2.43
CA MET A 38 12.57 7.46 -1.46
C MET A 38 12.47 5.93 -1.53
N GLY A 39 11.75 5.39 -2.53
CA GLY A 39 11.73 3.95 -2.79
C GLY A 39 10.52 3.18 -2.26
N LYS A 40 9.49 3.84 -1.72
CA LYS A 40 8.27 3.17 -1.20
C LYS A 40 7.61 2.26 -2.25
N SER A 41 7.25 2.79 -3.41
CA SER A 41 6.65 2.03 -4.51
C SER A 41 7.58 0.95 -5.06
N THR A 42 8.91 1.21 -5.05
CA THR A 42 9.91 0.22 -5.45
C THR A 42 9.96 -0.95 -4.46
N LEU A 43 9.92 -0.66 -3.16
CA LEU A 43 9.85 -1.69 -2.12
C LEU A 43 8.56 -2.50 -2.23
N MET A 44 7.41 -1.84 -2.39
CA MET A 44 6.12 -2.49 -2.62
C MET A 44 6.17 -3.40 -3.85
N SER A 45 6.74 -2.93 -4.97
CA SER A 45 6.90 -3.71 -6.19
C SER A 45 7.83 -4.92 -6.01
N CYS A 46 8.87 -4.82 -5.17
CA CYS A 46 9.72 -5.96 -4.80
C CYS A 46 8.94 -6.96 -3.94
N ILE A 47 8.16 -6.49 -2.95
CA ILE A 47 7.31 -7.35 -2.13
C ILE A 47 6.24 -8.03 -2.99
N ALA A 48 5.63 -7.31 -3.92
CA ALA A 48 4.65 -7.84 -4.87
C ALA A 48 5.22 -8.86 -5.88
N GLY A 49 6.55 -8.90 -6.05
CA GLY A 49 7.23 -9.74 -7.05
C GLY A 49 7.18 -9.17 -8.47
N VAL A 50 6.69 -7.93 -8.63
CA VAL A 50 6.72 -7.18 -9.91
C VAL A 50 8.16 -6.84 -10.27
N LEU A 51 8.93 -6.36 -9.28
CA LEU A 51 10.37 -6.13 -9.43
C LEU A 51 11.18 -7.21 -8.74
N HIS A 52 12.30 -7.59 -9.36
CA HIS A 52 13.30 -8.43 -8.72
C HIS A 52 14.38 -7.54 -8.09
N PRO A 53 14.67 -7.66 -6.79
CA PRO A 53 15.77 -6.94 -6.18
C PRO A 53 17.11 -7.39 -6.79
N ILE A 54 18.06 -6.46 -6.91
CA ILE A 54 19.39 -6.76 -7.45
C ILE A 54 20.23 -7.53 -6.43
N ALA A 55 20.03 -7.24 -5.15
CA ALA A 55 20.60 -7.98 -4.05
C ALA A 55 19.54 -8.19 -2.96
N GLY A 56 19.74 -9.21 -2.14
CA GLY A 56 18.76 -9.61 -1.14
C GLY A 56 17.59 -10.41 -1.73
N TYR A 57 16.54 -10.56 -0.95
CA TYR A 57 15.33 -11.27 -1.39
C TYR A 57 14.11 -10.85 -0.56
N VAL A 58 12.94 -11.26 -1.04
CA VAL A 58 11.67 -11.19 -0.30
C VAL A 58 11.15 -12.61 -0.11
N ALA A 59 10.64 -12.91 1.08
CA ALA A 59 9.91 -14.14 1.36
C ALA A 59 8.51 -13.84 1.92
N ILE A 60 7.55 -14.70 1.61
CA ILE A 60 6.18 -14.67 2.12
C ILE A 60 5.92 -16.01 2.79
N ASP A 61 5.58 -15.99 4.08
CA ASP A 61 5.41 -17.20 4.90
C ASP A 61 6.60 -18.18 4.80
N GLY A 62 7.82 -17.62 4.86
CA GLY A 62 9.06 -18.39 4.74
C GLY A 62 9.41 -18.83 3.31
N ASN A 63 8.49 -18.67 2.36
CA ASN A 63 8.72 -19.02 0.97
C ASN A 63 9.38 -17.86 0.23
N ARG A 64 10.64 -18.07 -0.19
CA ARG A 64 11.36 -17.05 -0.94
C ARG A 64 10.78 -16.91 -2.34
N ARG A 65 10.51 -15.68 -2.76
CA ARG A 65 10.05 -15.39 -4.12
C ARG A 65 11.05 -15.90 -5.15
N ARG A 66 10.51 -16.48 -6.22
CA ARG A 66 11.26 -17.04 -7.35
C ARG A 66 12.22 -18.20 -6.99
N ALA A 67 12.01 -18.85 -5.83
CA ALA A 67 12.77 -20.05 -5.48
C ALA A 67 12.43 -21.22 -6.43
N SER A 68 11.15 -21.34 -6.84
CA SER A 68 10.68 -22.21 -7.91
C SER A 68 9.43 -21.59 -8.53
N GLU A 69 8.98 -22.09 -9.68
CA GLU A 69 7.74 -21.65 -10.34
C GLU A 69 6.52 -21.96 -9.47
N GLU A 70 6.47 -23.13 -8.86
CA GLU A 70 5.37 -23.55 -7.97
C GLU A 70 5.25 -22.63 -6.75
N ILE A 71 6.37 -22.30 -6.09
CA ILE A 71 6.43 -21.40 -4.95
C ILE A 71 5.96 -20.00 -5.37
N GLU A 72 6.43 -19.50 -6.50
CA GLU A 72 6.05 -18.16 -6.97
C GLU A 72 4.56 -18.09 -7.31
N LEU A 73 3.98 -19.14 -7.93
CA LEU A 73 2.54 -19.21 -8.19
C LEU A 73 1.72 -19.27 -6.89
N ALA A 74 2.19 -20.04 -5.90
CA ALA A 74 1.54 -20.10 -4.59
C ALA A 74 1.57 -18.74 -3.87
N ILE A 75 2.69 -18.02 -3.93
CA ILE A 75 2.80 -16.65 -3.38
C ILE A 75 1.87 -15.68 -4.10
N ARG A 76 1.80 -15.72 -5.43
CA ARG A 76 0.94 -14.82 -6.23
C ARG A 76 -0.55 -14.96 -5.89
N LYS A 77 -1.00 -16.15 -5.53
CA LYS A 77 -2.39 -16.36 -5.07
C LYS A 77 -2.67 -15.77 -3.68
N GLN A 78 -1.64 -15.50 -2.90
CA GLN A 78 -1.76 -14.95 -1.55
C GLN A 78 -1.54 -13.43 -1.50
N VAL A 79 -0.99 -12.83 -2.53
CA VAL A 79 -0.58 -11.42 -2.53
C VAL A 79 -1.27 -10.67 -3.66
N VAL A 80 -2.02 -9.64 -3.31
CA VAL A 80 -2.57 -8.68 -4.28
C VAL A 80 -1.86 -7.34 -4.15
N TYR A 81 -1.63 -6.66 -5.26
CA TYR A 81 -0.95 -5.37 -5.31
C TYR A 81 -1.74 -4.33 -6.08
N LEU A 82 -2.06 -3.22 -5.42
CA LEU A 82 -2.57 -2.01 -6.04
C LEU A 82 -1.42 -1.02 -6.22
N PRO A 83 -0.93 -0.78 -7.44
CA PRO A 83 0.03 0.30 -7.70
C PRO A 83 -0.64 1.68 -7.57
N ALA A 84 0.17 2.73 -7.42
CA ALA A 84 -0.31 4.11 -7.33
C ALA A 84 -1.13 4.50 -8.59
N ASP A 85 -0.67 4.08 -9.76
CA ASP A 85 -1.36 4.22 -11.05
C ASP A 85 -1.75 2.84 -11.60
N PRO A 86 -2.96 2.33 -11.26
CA PRO A 86 -3.39 1.01 -11.65
C PRO A 86 -3.85 0.99 -13.12
N TRP A 87 -3.34 0.02 -13.87
CA TRP A 87 -3.87 -0.27 -15.20
C TRP A 87 -5.21 -1.01 -15.11
N LEU A 88 -6.18 -0.58 -15.92
CA LEU A 88 -7.49 -1.21 -16.05
C LEU A 88 -7.81 -1.48 -17.53
N PRO A 89 -8.49 -2.60 -17.86
CA PRO A 89 -8.86 -2.95 -19.23
C PRO A 89 -10.00 -2.04 -19.73
N ARG A 90 -9.71 -1.12 -20.62
CA ARG A 90 -10.62 -0.06 -21.05
C ARG A 90 -11.88 -0.55 -21.77
N GLY A 91 -11.81 -1.72 -22.41
CA GLY A 91 -12.94 -2.31 -23.15
C GLY A 91 -13.90 -3.14 -22.29
N GLU A 92 -13.47 -3.52 -21.09
CA GLU A 92 -14.29 -4.31 -20.16
C GLU A 92 -15.18 -3.41 -19.30
N THR A 93 -16.18 -4.02 -18.66
CA THR A 93 -16.97 -3.35 -17.63
C THR A 93 -16.41 -3.63 -16.23
N PRO A 94 -16.71 -2.79 -15.21
CA PRO A 94 -16.34 -3.08 -13.82
C PRO A 94 -16.73 -4.49 -13.38
N ARG A 95 -17.97 -4.89 -13.64
CA ARG A 95 -18.47 -6.23 -13.30
C ARG A 95 -17.64 -7.34 -13.94
N GLN A 96 -17.42 -7.26 -15.26
CA GLN A 96 -16.63 -8.26 -15.99
C GLN A 96 -15.20 -8.34 -15.46
N TRP A 97 -14.56 -7.19 -15.22
CA TRP A 97 -13.21 -7.13 -14.70
C TRP A 97 -13.10 -7.75 -13.30
N LEU A 98 -14.01 -7.41 -12.38
CA LEU A 98 -13.99 -7.94 -11.01
C LEU A 98 -14.22 -9.45 -11.00
N LEU A 99 -15.15 -9.97 -11.80
CA LEU A 99 -15.36 -11.41 -11.94
C LEU A 99 -14.11 -12.12 -12.47
N ALA A 100 -13.46 -11.54 -13.49
CA ALA A 100 -12.23 -12.11 -14.06
C ALA A 100 -11.09 -12.13 -13.03
N VAL A 101 -10.90 -11.05 -12.28
CA VAL A 101 -9.86 -10.97 -11.24
C VAL A 101 -10.14 -11.95 -10.11
N GLY A 102 -11.38 -12.04 -9.61
CA GLY A 102 -11.73 -12.98 -8.54
C GLY A 102 -11.51 -14.44 -8.95
N ARG A 103 -11.89 -14.81 -10.19
CA ARG A 103 -11.61 -16.16 -10.75
C ARG A 103 -10.10 -16.43 -10.83
N LEU A 104 -9.30 -15.45 -11.23
CA LEU A 104 -7.84 -15.59 -11.30
C LEU A 104 -7.23 -15.94 -9.93
N TYR A 105 -7.80 -15.39 -8.86
CA TYR A 105 -7.39 -15.69 -7.49
C TYR A 105 -8.05 -16.95 -6.91
N GLY A 106 -8.96 -17.59 -7.65
CA GLY A 106 -9.60 -18.84 -7.26
C GLY A 106 -10.79 -18.67 -6.32
N VAL A 107 -11.38 -17.48 -6.26
CA VAL A 107 -12.62 -17.23 -5.51
C VAL A 107 -13.76 -18.00 -6.19
N ALA A 108 -14.57 -18.72 -5.40
CA ALA A 108 -15.66 -19.54 -5.90
C ALA A 108 -16.74 -18.70 -6.62
N GLU A 109 -17.34 -19.26 -7.67
CA GLU A 109 -18.26 -18.53 -8.56
C GLU A 109 -19.50 -18.00 -7.81
N ASP A 110 -20.11 -18.79 -6.95
CA ASP A 110 -21.24 -18.40 -6.10
C ASP A 110 -20.88 -17.24 -5.18
N ARG A 111 -19.69 -17.29 -4.61
CA ARG A 111 -19.14 -16.20 -3.80
C ARG A 111 -18.94 -14.91 -4.62
N LEU A 112 -18.41 -15.01 -5.85
CA LEU A 112 -18.22 -13.86 -6.73
C LEU A 112 -19.53 -13.23 -7.14
N MET A 113 -20.55 -14.03 -7.44
CA MET A 113 -21.88 -13.55 -7.83
C MET A 113 -22.57 -12.75 -6.73
N ASP A 114 -22.25 -13.01 -5.47
CA ASP A 114 -22.71 -12.25 -4.30
C ASP A 114 -21.79 -11.07 -3.95
N HIS A 115 -20.47 -11.28 -3.99
CA HIS A 115 -19.48 -10.29 -3.52
C HIS A 115 -19.31 -9.11 -4.49
N VAL A 116 -19.27 -9.37 -5.81
CA VAL A 116 -19.04 -8.31 -6.81
C VAL A 116 -20.11 -7.21 -6.78
N PRO A 117 -21.43 -7.54 -6.78
CA PRO A 117 -22.45 -6.49 -6.64
C PRO A 117 -22.32 -5.67 -5.36
N ARG A 118 -22.01 -6.30 -4.22
CA ARG A 118 -21.84 -5.62 -2.93
C ARG A 118 -20.63 -4.70 -2.92
N LEU A 119 -19.51 -5.08 -3.57
CA LEU A 119 -18.35 -4.20 -3.70
C LEU A 119 -18.67 -2.98 -4.56
N LEU A 120 -19.38 -3.19 -5.68
CA LEU A 120 -19.80 -2.09 -6.55
C LEU A 120 -20.75 -1.12 -5.84
N GLU A 121 -21.69 -1.64 -5.05
CA GLU A 121 -22.59 -0.84 -4.22
C GLU A 121 -21.81 -0.08 -3.13
N LEU A 122 -20.90 -0.73 -2.42
CA LEU A 122 -20.08 -0.15 -1.35
C LEU A 122 -19.27 1.07 -1.83
N PHE A 123 -18.82 1.07 -3.08
CA PHE A 123 -18.04 2.16 -3.68
C PHE A 123 -18.86 3.07 -4.60
N ASP A 124 -20.18 3.04 -4.54
CA ASP A 124 -21.10 3.85 -5.36
C ASP A 124 -20.85 3.67 -6.88
N LEU A 125 -20.65 2.41 -7.32
CA LEU A 125 -20.40 2.05 -8.72
C LEU A 125 -21.52 1.20 -9.33
N ALA A 126 -22.64 1.01 -8.63
CA ALA A 126 -23.72 0.12 -9.10
C ALA A 126 -24.28 0.53 -10.47
N GLU A 127 -24.46 1.83 -10.70
CA GLU A 127 -24.94 2.36 -11.99
C GLU A 127 -23.91 2.24 -13.13
N GLN A 128 -22.62 2.18 -12.80
CA GLN A 128 -21.51 2.06 -13.73
C GLN A 128 -21.07 0.62 -13.94
N ALA A 129 -21.69 -0.34 -13.24
CA ALA A 129 -21.28 -1.75 -13.20
C ALA A 129 -21.11 -2.39 -14.59
N ASP A 130 -21.95 -1.99 -15.54
CA ASP A 130 -22.02 -2.55 -16.90
C ASP A 130 -21.66 -1.54 -18.00
N GLN A 131 -21.08 -0.39 -17.61
CA GLN A 131 -20.52 0.59 -18.55
C GLN A 131 -19.04 0.27 -18.84
N PRO A 132 -18.50 0.56 -20.04
CA PRO A 132 -17.07 0.38 -20.31
C PRO A 132 -16.20 1.20 -19.35
N ILE A 133 -15.14 0.61 -18.82
CA ILE A 133 -14.17 1.29 -17.92
C ILE A 133 -13.59 2.55 -18.58
N ALA A 134 -13.49 2.56 -19.92
CA ALA A 134 -13.06 3.75 -20.67
C ALA A 134 -13.94 4.98 -20.47
N ALA A 135 -15.20 4.81 -20.08
CA ALA A 135 -16.18 5.90 -19.87
C ALA A 135 -16.17 6.44 -18.43
N LEU A 136 -15.45 5.79 -17.53
CA LEU A 136 -15.40 6.16 -16.10
C LEU A 136 -14.50 7.38 -15.87
N SER A 137 -14.85 8.17 -14.85
CA SER A 137 -13.97 9.20 -14.33
C SER A 137 -12.73 8.59 -13.66
N THR A 138 -11.70 9.41 -13.42
CA THR A 138 -10.48 8.96 -12.70
C THR A 138 -10.82 8.39 -11.32
N GLY A 139 -11.69 9.05 -10.56
CA GLY A 139 -12.13 8.57 -9.24
C GLY A 139 -12.90 7.25 -9.31
N GLN A 140 -13.81 7.10 -10.28
CA GLN A 140 -14.53 5.84 -10.50
C GLN A 140 -13.57 4.72 -10.92
N SER A 141 -12.60 4.99 -11.79
CA SER A 141 -11.56 4.03 -12.17
C SER A 141 -10.73 3.60 -10.96
N LYS A 142 -10.36 4.53 -10.06
CA LYS A 142 -9.66 4.19 -8.80
C LYS A 142 -10.53 3.31 -7.90
N LYS A 143 -11.82 3.58 -7.79
CA LYS A 143 -12.78 2.73 -7.04
C LYS A 143 -12.85 1.32 -7.64
N VAL A 144 -12.90 1.18 -8.98
CA VAL A 144 -12.85 -0.13 -9.65
C VAL A 144 -11.56 -0.88 -9.33
N ALA A 145 -10.41 -0.21 -9.33
CA ALA A 145 -9.13 -0.82 -8.98
C ALA A 145 -9.09 -1.29 -7.51
N LEU A 146 -9.68 -0.53 -6.59
CA LEU A 146 -9.85 -0.94 -5.18
C LEU A 146 -10.77 -2.16 -5.06
N CYS A 147 -11.91 -2.17 -5.74
CA CYS A 147 -12.79 -3.34 -5.78
C CYS A 147 -12.05 -4.57 -6.35
N ALA A 148 -11.19 -4.39 -7.37
CA ALA A 148 -10.41 -5.48 -7.95
C ALA A 148 -9.38 -6.07 -6.96
N VAL A 149 -8.85 -5.27 -6.03
CA VAL A 149 -8.04 -5.80 -4.92
C VAL A 149 -8.90 -6.56 -3.93
N LEU A 150 -10.01 -5.99 -3.50
CA LEU A 150 -10.86 -6.56 -2.45
C LEU A 150 -11.57 -7.85 -2.87
N VAL A 151 -11.93 -7.98 -4.16
CA VAL A 151 -12.59 -9.18 -4.68
C VAL A 151 -11.71 -10.42 -4.65
N THR A 152 -10.38 -10.25 -4.57
CA THR A 152 -9.42 -11.37 -4.54
C THR A 152 -9.46 -12.15 -3.24
N GLU A 153 -9.91 -11.53 -2.15
CA GLU A 153 -9.84 -12.07 -0.79
C GLU A 153 -8.41 -12.53 -0.39
N ALA A 154 -7.39 -12.00 -1.06
CA ALA A 154 -6.01 -12.37 -0.82
C ALA A 154 -5.56 -11.96 0.60
N PRO A 155 -4.88 -12.84 1.37
CA PRO A 155 -4.50 -12.56 2.75
C PRO A 155 -3.42 -11.48 2.89
N VAL A 156 -2.73 -11.13 1.81
CA VAL A 156 -1.74 -10.05 1.78
C VAL A 156 -2.16 -8.98 0.79
N MET A 157 -2.43 -7.79 1.28
CA MET A 157 -2.77 -6.63 0.46
C MET A 157 -1.65 -5.60 0.48
N LEU A 158 -1.12 -5.27 -0.69
CA LEU A 158 -0.13 -4.23 -0.90
C LEU A 158 -0.80 -3.05 -1.60
N LEU A 159 -0.89 -1.89 -0.95
CA LEU A 159 -1.67 -0.75 -1.40
C LEU A 159 -0.78 0.49 -1.54
N ASP A 160 -0.41 0.85 -2.77
CA ASP A 160 0.40 2.03 -3.04
C ASP A 160 -0.50 3.24 -3.30
N GLU A 161 -0.46 4.21 -2.41
CA GLU A 161 -1.30 5.41 -2.39
C GLU A 161 -2.80 5.12 -2.60
N PRO A 162 -3.42 4.23 -1.79
CA PRO A 162 -4.79 3.80 -2.02
C PRO A 162 -5.83 4.93 -1.87
N PHE A 163 -5.51 5.97 -1.10
CA PHE A 163 -6.40 7.10 -0.82
C PHE A 163 -6.21 8.30 -1.76
N SER A 164 -5.29 8.20 -2.73
CA SER A 164 -5.01 9.22 -3.74
C SER A 164 -5.74 8.93 -5.06
N GLY A 165 -5.50 9.78 -6.09
CA GLY A 165 -6.00 9.54 -7.44
C GLY A 165 -7.46 9.92 -7.65
N GLY A 166 -7.96 10.95 -6.93
CA GLY A 166 -9.30 11.50 -7.13
C GLY A 166 -10.43 10.71 -6.47
N LEU A 167 -10.09 9.92 -5.44
CA LEU A 167 -11.09 9.24 -4.63
C LEU A 167 -11.90 10.30 -3.85
N ASP A 168 -13.23 10.24 -3.97
CA ASP A 168 -14.13 11.13 -3.26
C ASP A 168 -14.21 10.79 -1.75
N PRO A 169 -14.78 11.68 -0.91
CA PRO A 169 -14.89 11.43 0.53
C PRO A 169 -15.64 10.14 0.88
N SER A 170 -16.65 9.76 0.09
CA SER A 170 -17.40 8.50 0.26
C SER A 170 -16.48 7.29 0.04
N GLY A 171 -15.72 7.27 -1.06
CA GLY A 171 -14.76 6.23 -1.37
C GLY A 171 -13.63 6.12 -0.34
N ILE A 172 -13.11 7.27 0.16
CA ILE A 172 -12.12 7.28 1.25
C ILE A 172 -12.72 6.64 2.50
N HIS A 173 -13.96 7.02 2.87
CA HIS A 173 -14.62 6.47 4.03
C HIS A 173 -14.89 4.96 3.91
N ALA A 174 -15.38 4.52 2.74
CA ALA A 174 -15.62 3.11 2.47
C ALA A 174 -14.32 2.29 2.59
N LEU A 175 -13.25 2.71 1.91
CA LEU A 175 -11.96 2.04 1.98
C LEU A 175 -11.42 1.97 3.41
N LYS A 176 -11.42 3.09 4.13
CA LYS A 176 -10.98 3.16 5.52
C LYS A 176 -11.73 2.14 6.40
N ARG A 177 -13.07 2.07 6.28
CA ARG A 177 -13.89 1.11 7.04
C ARG A 177 -13.57 -0.34 6.69
N VAL A 178 -13.35 -0.64 5.41
CA VAL A 178 -12.93 -1.97 4.96
C VAL A 178 -11.60 -2.35 5.58
N LEU A 179 -10.59 -1.48 5.47
CA LEU A 179 -9.25 -1.75 6.03
C LEU A 179 -9.29 -1.91 7.56
N GLN A 180 -10.04 -1.05 8.26
CA GLN A 180 -10.24 -1.19 9.72
C GLN A 180 -10.90 -2.50 10.11
N ARG A 181 -11.81 -3.03 9.28
CA ARG A 181 -12.46 -4.31 9.56
C ARG A 181 -11.54 -5.50 9.30
N HIS A 182 -10.73 -5.44 8.25
CA HIS A 182 -9.70 -6.44 7.97
C HIS A 182 -8.59 -6.45 9.05
N ALA A 183 -8.17 -5.27 9.52
CA ALA A 183 -7.17 -5.12 10.58
C ALA A 183 -7.59 -5.71 11.95
N ARG A 184 -8.90 -5.94 12.18
CA ARG A 184 -9.39 -6.54 13.43
C ARG A 184 -9.36 -8.07 13.46
N GLY A 185 -9.07 -8.69 12.34
CA GLY A 185 -8.93 -10.15 12.20
C GLY A 185 -7.48 -10.49 11.85
N ASP A 186 -6.98 -11.60 12.38
CA ASP A 186 -5.60 -12.05 12.12
C ASP A 186 -5.40 -12.60 10.69
N ASP A 187 -6.43 -12.54 9.84
CA ASP A 187 -6.45 -13.18 8.52
C ASP A 187 -5.75 -12.34 7.43
N PHE A 188 -5.69 -11.01 7.60
CA PHE A 188 -5.17 -10.11 6.57
C PHE A 188 -3.94 -9.34 7.05
N THR A 189 -2.91 -9.34 6.22
CA THR A 189 -1.74 -8.49 6.39
C THR A 189 -1.77 -7.39 5.34
N ILE A 190 -1.75 -6.14 5.75
CA ILE A 190 -1.89 -5.00 4.87
C ILE A 190 -0.61 -4.17 4.92
N VAL A 191 -0.01 -3.91 3.76
CA VAL A 191 1.08 -2.95 3.64
C VAL A 191 0.59 -1.79 2.78
N MET A 192 0.55 -0.60 3.32
CA MET A 192 0.10 0.58 2.58
C MET A 192 1.16 1.67 2.55
N ALA A 193 1.37 2.29 1.39
CA ALA A 193 2.14 3.53 1.27
C ALA A 193 1.17 4.70 1.14
N THR A 194 1.28 5.68 2.04
CA THR A 194 0.46 6.89 2.00
C THR A 194 1.24 8.08 2.55
N PRO A 195 1.12 9.29 1.95
CA PRO A 195 1.71 10.49 2.49
C PRO A 195 0.87 11.16 3.59
N VAL A 196 -0.30 10.61 3.96
CA VAL A 196 -1.28 11.22 4.87
C VAL A 196 -1.11 10.65 6.29
N PRO A 197 -0.46 11.40 7.23
CA PRO A 197 -0.18 10.91 8.58
C PRO A 197 -1.43 10.53 9.38
N GLU A 198 -2.53 11.25 9.20
CA GLU A 198 -3.79 11.01 9.90
C GLU A 198 -4.36 9.62 9.59
N LEU A 199 -4.28 9.19 8.33
CA LEU A 199 -4.73 7.86 7.94
C LEU A 199 -3.81 6.76 8.49
N VAL A 200 -2.53 7.04 8.62
CA VAL A 200 -1.57 6.12 9.25
C VAL A 200 -1.87 5.97 10.73
N GLU A 201 -2.09 7.07 11.46
CA GLU A 201 -2.46 7.03 12.89
C GLU A 201 -3.74 6.24 13.17
N GLU A 202 -4.69 6.24 12.22
CA GLU A 202 -5.96 5.55 12.40
C GLU A 202 -5.95 4.08 11.98
N LEU A 203 -5.06 3.68 11.09
CA LEU A 203 -5.10 2.38 10.43
C LEU A 203 -3.92 1.48 10.75
N ALA A 204 -2.73 2.04 10.99
CA ALA A 204 -1.50 1.27 11.05
C ALA A 204 -1.17 0.81 12.47
N ASP A 205 -0.79 -0.46 12.60
CA ASP A 205 -0.20 -1.04 13.82
C ASP A 205 1.28 -0.66 13.94
N ARG A 206 1.98 -0.63 12.80
CA ARG A 206 3.39 -0.23 12.70
C ARG A 206 3.64 0.68 11.50
N VAL A 207 4.70 1.45 11.62
CA VAL A 207 5.15 2.35 10.56
C VAL A 207 6.61 2.08 10.23
N ALA A 208 6.88 1.85 8.94
CA ALA A 208 8.22 1.79 8.38
C ALA A 208 8.56 3.14 7.73
N VAL A 209 9.56 3.82 8.24
CA VAL A 209 10.01 5.12 7.73
C VAL A 209 11.20 4.91 6.79
N LEU A 210 11.02 5.26 5.52
CA LEU A 210 12.04 5.19 4.48
C LEU A 210 12.65 6.57 4.20
N ARG A 211 13.98 6.65 4.20
CA ARG A 211 14.73 7.84 3.80
C ARG A 211 15.97 7.43 3.01
N ASP A 212 16.22 8.11 1.90
CA ASP A 212 17.38 7.89 1.01
C ASP A 212 17.58 6.41 0.61
N GLY A 213 16.46 5.70 0.42
CA GLY A 213 16.43 4.29 0.06
C GLY A 213 16.76 3.32 1.20
N ARG A 214 16.85 3.79 2.43
CA ARG A 214 17.11 2.98 3.63
C ARG A 214 15.92 2.98 4.58
N LEU A 215 15.77 1.91 5.33
CA LEU A 215 14.86 1.86 6.47
C LEU A 215 15.48 2.65 7.62
N LEU A 216 14.86 3.79 7.96
CA LEU A 216 15.30 4.63 9.06
C LEU A 216 14.76 4.15 10.40
N ALA A 217 13.50 3.73 10.44
CA ALA A 217 12.83 3.20 11.61
C ALA A 217 11.69 2.25 11.21
N PHE A 218 11.41 1.26 12.04
CA PHE A 218 10.24 0.38 11.93
C PHE A 218 9.75 0.02 13.34
N ASP A 219 8.63 0.59 13.74
CA ASP A 219 8.07 0.35 15.07
C ASP A 219 6.56 0.70 15.09
N THR A 220 5.91 0.45 16.23
CA THR A 220 4.60 1.00 16.55
C THR A 220 4.66 2.53 16.63
N LEU A 221 3.51 3.19 16.54
CA LEU A 221 3.45 4.65 16.69
C LEU A 221 4.07 5.14 17.99
N ASP A 222 3.83 4.42 19.10
CA ASP A 222 4.43 4.77 20.40
C ASP A 222 5.94 4.52 20.44
N GLY A 223 6.42 3.49 19.74
CA GLY A 223 7.86 3.26 19.55
C GLY A 223 8.53 4.40 18.79
N LEU A 224 7.91 4.85 17.70
CA LEU A 224 8.40 5.98 16.92
C LEU A 224 8.36 7.31 17.70
N ARG A 225 7.30 7.55 18.50
CA ARG A 225 7.23 8.71 19.39
C ARG A 225 8.40 8.73 20.39
N ARG A 226 8.71 7.59 21.01
CA ARG A 226 9.89 7.46 21.90
C ARG A 226 11.18 7.72 21.15
N LEU A 227 11.35 7.17 19.95
CA LEU A 227 12.54 7.38 19.13
C LEU A 227 12.75 8.84 18.75
N ALA A 228 11.66 9.56 18.42
CA ALA A 228 11.67 10.97 18.06
C ALA A 228 11.73 11.93 19.27
N GLY A 229 11.62 11.41 20.50
CA GLY A 229 11.59 12.22 21.71
C GLY A 229 10.39 13.18 21.76
N THR A 230 9.21 12.73 21.36
CA THR A 230 7.97 13.51 21.37
C THR A 230 6.77 12.65 21.75
N THR A 231 5.72 13.31 22.26
CA THR A 231 4.38 12.70 22.48
C THR A 231 3.36 13.21 21.47
N GLY A 232 3.81 14.00 20.49
CA GLY A 232 2.98 14.62 19.48
C GLY A 232 2.38 13.64 18.47
N ARG A 233 1.69 14.22 17.49
CA ARG A 233 1.09 13.47 16.37
C ARG A 233 2.17 12.91 15.45
N LEU A 234 1.78 12.02 14.55
CA LEU A 234 2.71 11.36 13.63
C LEU A 234 3.42 12.34 12.68
N ASP A 235 2.78 13.44 12.30
CA ASP A 235 3.40 14.51 11.50
C ASP A 235 4.62 15.11 12.21
N GLU A 236 4.53 15.41 13.52
CA GLU A 236 5.66 15.87 14.33
C GLU A 236 6.76 14.82 14.48
N VAL A 237 6.35 13.57 14.73
CA VAL A 237 7.29 12.43 14.80
C VAL A 237 8.04 12.28 13.48
N TYR A 238 7.30 12.33 12.37
CA TYR A 238 7.86 12.22 11.04
C TYR A 238 8.83 13.38 10.71
N GLU A 239 8.45 14.62 11.04
CA GLU A 239 9.30 15.78 10.86
C GLU A 239 10.64 15.63 11.59
N LYS A 240 10.59 15.23 12.87
CA LYS A 240 11.81 15.03 13.68
C LYS A 240 12.72 13.92 13.16
N LEU A 241 12.12 12.82 12.64
CA LEU A 241 12.89 11.69 12.13
C LEU A 241 13.43 11.92 10.71
N VAL A 242 12.64 12.57 9.84
CA VAL A 242 12.95 12.65 8.40
C VAL A 242 13.50 14.02 8.00
N SER A 243 13.06 15.09 8.65
CA SER A 243 13.40 16.47 8.25
C SER A 243 13.69 17.37 9.46
N PRO A 244 14.67 17.01 10.32
CA PRO A 244 14.93 17.74 11.56
C PRO A 244 15.34 19.21 11.36
N ASP A 245 15.74 19.59 10.16
CA ASP A 245 16.13 20.96 9.83
C ASP A 245 14.96 21.83 9.35
N THR A 246 13.77 21.26 9.09
CA THR A 246 12.63 21.99 8.54
C THR A 246 12.17 23.10 9.50
N ALA A 247 12.02 22.82 10.78
CA ALA A 247 11.65 23.82 11.78
C ALA A 247 12.66 24.97 11.82
N ARG A 248 13.96 24.66 11.86
CA ARG A 248 15.04 25.65 11.80
C ARG A 248 15.01 26.51 10.52
N ASN A 249 14.71 25.89 9.39
CA ASN A 249 14.62 26.60 8.11
C ASN A 249 13.39 27.53 8.07
N ILE A 250 12.27 27.13 8.67
CA ILE A 250 11.07 27.97 8.81
C ILE A 250 11.38 29.18 9.70
N ASP A 251 11.96 28.97 10.87
CA ASP A 251 12.33 30.05 11.79
C ASP A 251 13.28 31.06 11.13
N ARG A 252 14.27 30.56 10.38
CA ARG A 252 15.21 31.38 9.63
C ARG A 252 14.52 32.18 8.53
N TYR A 253 13.60 31.57 7.78
CA TYR A 253 12.85 32.28 6.73
C TYR A 253 12.06 33.47 7.29
N PHE A 254 11.37 33.26 8.42
CA PHE A 254 10.58 34.34 9.05
C PHE A 254 11.45 35.36 9.79
N ALA A 255 12.64 35.01 10.29
CA ALA A 255 13.58 35.95 10.90
C ALA A 255 14.24 36.88 9.86
N GLU A 256 14.44 36.39 8.64
CA GLU A 256 15.07 37.15 7.54
C GLU A 256 14.06 37.86 6.62
N ALA A 257 12.74 37.69 6.84
CA ALA A 257 11.73 38.37 6.03
C ALA A 257 11.73 39.90 6.31
N PRO A 258 11.89 40.74 5.30
CA PRO A 258 11.78 42.19 5.49
C PRO A 258 10.37 42.55 5.95
N ARG A 259 10.25 43.38 6.99
CA ARG A 259 8.98 43.94 7.49
C ARG A 259 8.36 44.88 6.48
#